data_225eccbd6d86d4fd8e7e3bfc757de8f6
#
_entry.id   225eccbd6d86d4fd8e7e3bfc757de8f6
#
_cell.length_a   1.000
_cell.length_b   1.000
_cell.length_c   1.000
_cell.angle_alpha   90.00
_cell.angle_beta   90.00
_cell.angle_gamma   90.00
#
_symmetry.space_group_name_H-M   'P 1'
#
loop_
_entity.id
_entity.type
_entity.pdbx_description
1 polymer ?
#
loop_
_entity_poly.entity_id
_entity_poly.type
_entity_poly.pdbx_seq_one_letter_code
_entity_poly.pdbx_strand_id
1 'polypeptide(L)' 'MKVIEIYEYGNGTYAKPFWSRVQDKIDEVEKRYKIINMDKNFIPAHYVGKNCMGMDVYRGDELFLTLYCEEK' A
#
# COMPACT_ATOMS: atom_id res chain seq x y z
N MET A 1 -10.84 -6.37 -19.14
CA MET A 1 -10.58 -5.69 -17.84
C MET A 1 -9.22 -6.09 -17.30
N LYS A 2 -8.48 -5.15 -16.77
CA LYS A 2 -7.17 -5.38 -16.12
C LYS A 2 -7.31 -5.18 -14.62
N VAL A 3 -6.80 -6.10 -13.82
CA VAL A 3 -6.77 -5.97 -12.36
C VAL A 3 -5.30 -5.77 -11.95
N ILE A 4 -5.04 -4.70 -11.22
CA ILE A 4 -3.68 -4.35 -10.76
C ILE A 4 -3.71 -4.26 -9.24
N GLU A 5 -2.78 -4.95 -8.59
CA GLU A 5 -2.65 -4.93 -7.14
C GLU A 5 -1.44 -4.11 -6.74
N ILE A 6 -1.63 -3.24 -5.76
CA ILE A 6 -0.57 -2.40 -5.20
C ILE A 6 -0.46 -2.69 -3.71
N TYR A 7 0.75 -2.92 -3.24
CA TYR A 7 1.04 -3.07 -1.82
C TYR A 7 2.04 -2.00 -1.40
N GLU A 8 1.80 -1.34 -0.28
CA GLU A 8 2.72 -0.37 0.29
C GLU A 8 2.83 -0.56 1.80
N TYR A 9 4.05 -0.40 2.33
CA TYR A 9 4.35 -0.56 3.74
C TYR A 9 4.99 0.72 4.28
N GLY A 10 4.44 1.25 5.36
CA GLY A 10 4.95 2.48 5.97
C GLY A 10 5.54 2.22 7.34
N ASN A 11 6.88 2.22 7.44
CA ASN A 11 7.59 2.05 8.70
C ASN A 11 8.40 3.27 9.13
N GLY A 12 8.27 4.39 8.41
CA GLY A 12 8.97 5.64 8.73
C GLY A 12 10.41 5.72 8.27
N THR A 13 10.93 4.71 7.58
CA THR A 13 12.34 4.67 7.14
C THR A 13 12.56 5.14 5.71
N TYR A 14 11.49 5.47 4.98
CA TYR A 14 11.56 5.89 3.58
C TYR A 14 11.73 7.39 3.45
N ALA A 15 12.40 7.81 2.36
CA ALA A 15 12.62 9.22 2.07
C ALA A 15 11.33 9.97 1.73
N LYS A 16 10.37 9.29 1.09
CA LYS A 16 9.06 9.86 0.77
C LYS A 16 8.01 9.42 1.78
N PRO A 17 7.05 10.28 2.12
CA PRO A 17 5.91 9.89 2.95
C PRO A 17 5.12 8.74 2.33
N PHE A 18 4.56 7.91 3.17
CA PHE A 18 3.79 6.72 2.77
C PHE A 18 2.72 7.02 1.72
N TRP A 19 1.88 8.02 1.99
CA TRP A 19 0.77 8.35 1.08
C TRP A 19 1.23 8.94 -0.25
N SER A 20 2.38 9.62 -0.27
CA SER A 20 2.97 10.09 -1.53
C SER A 20 3.43 8.93 -2.40
N ARG A 21 4.00 7.90 -1.79
CA ARG A 21 4.41 6.70 -2.53
C ARG A 21 3.21 5.94 -3.10
N VAL A 22 2.12 5.86 -2.33
CA VAL A 22 0.88 5.26 -2.79
C VAL A 22 0.33 6.03 -3.99
N GLN A 23 0.29 7.36 -3.88
CA GLN A 23 -0.21 8.23 -4.97
C GLN A 23 0.64 8.10 -6.23
N ASP A 24 1.97 8.02 -6.08
CA ASP A 24 2.88 7.83 -7.23
C ASP A 24 2.55 6.54 -7.99
N LYS A 25 2.25 5.47 -7.27
CA LYS A 25 1.89 4.19 -7.90
C LYS A 25 0.54 4.27 -8.62
N ILE A 26 -0.43 4.94 -8.03
CA ILE A 26 -1.74 5.16 -8.67
C ILE A 26 -1.56 6.00 -9.94
N ASP A 27 -0.77 7.08 -9.87
CA ASP A 27 -0.50 7.94 -11.03
C ASP A 27 0.15 7.16 -12.17
N GLU A 28 1.07 6.25 -11.85
CA GLU A 28 1.72 5.41 -12.84
C GLU A 28 0.72 4.51 -13.57
N VAL A 29 -0.23 3.94 -12.84
CA VAL A 29 -1.30 3.13 -13.44
C VAL A 29 -2.20 3.99 -14.34
N GLU A 30 -2.55 5.19 -13.87
CA GLU A 30 -3.44 6.11 -14.63
C GLU A 30 -2.83 6.56 -15.95
N LYS A 31 -1.52 6.52 -16.10
CA LYS A 31 -0.86 6.82 -17.38
C LYS A 31 -1.20 5.81 -18.46
N ARG A 32 -1.46 4.56 -18.08
CA ARG A 32 -1.67 3.44 -19.00
C ARG A 32 -3.11 2.97 -19.07
N TYR A 33 -3.85 3.14 -18.00
CA TYR A 33 -5.18 2.56 -17.85
C TYR A 33 -6.14 3.58 -17.28
N LYS A 34 -7.43 3.39 -17.57
CA LYS A 34 -8.49 4.10 -16.89
C LYS A 34 -8.94 3.30 -15.69
N ILE A 35 -8.80 3.85 -14.50
CA ILE A 35 -9.25 3.19 -13.27
C ILE A 35 -10.75 3.37 -13.14
N ILE A 36 -11.51 2.28 -13.16
CA ILE A 36 -12.97 2.33 -13.07
C ILE A 36 -13.48 1.99 -11.67
N ASN A 37 -12.68 1.32 -10.86
CA ASN A 37 -13.03 1.03 -9.48
C ASN A 37 -11.76 0.73 -8.68
N MET A 38 -11.86 0.87 -7.35
CA MET A 38 -10.72 0.65 -6.47
C MET A 38 -11.22 0.05 -5.15
N ASP A 39 -10.64 -1.06 -4.75
CA ASP A 39 -10.82 -1.63 -3.42
C ASP A 39 -9.60 -1.30 -2.58
N LYS A 40 -9.83 -0.86 -1.36
CA LYS A 40 -8.77 -0.46 -0.45
C LYS A 40 -8.89 -1.19 0.87
N ASN A 41 -7.80 -1.81 1.31
CA ASN A 41 -7.71 -2.44 2.62
C ASN A 41 -6.49 -1.87 3.34
N PHE A 42 -6.74 -1.08 4.39
CA PHE A 42 -5.70 -0.43 5.16
C PHE A 42 -5.60 -1.06 6.55
N ILE A 43 -4.38 -1.48 6.91
CA ILE A 43 -4.08 -2.04 8.23
C ILE A 43 -3.15 -1.06 8.92
N PRO A 44 -3.62 -0.36 9.98
CA PRO A 44 -2.77 0.60 10.68
C PRO A 44 -1.65 -0.09 11.47
N ALA A 45 -0.63 0.67 11.80
CA ALA A 45 0.47 0.19 12.64
C ALA A 45 -0.06 -0.39 13.95
N HIS A 46 0.47 -1.52 14.35
CA HIS A 46 -0.03 -2.21 15.54
C HIS A 46 1.05 -3.08 16.20
N TYR A 47 0.81 -3.42 17.45
CA TYR A 47 1.66 -4.30 18.22
C TYR A 47 1.44 -5.75 17.80
N VAL A 48 2.52 -6.48 17.53
CA VAL A 48 2.46 -7.85 17.02
C VAL A 48 2.77 -8.86 18.14
N GLY A 49 3.65 -8.50 19.06
CA GLY A 49 4.07 -9.40 20.14
C GLY A 49 5.54 -9.21 20.44
N LYS A 50 6.11 -10.15 21.20
CA LYS A 50 7.53 -10.14 21.52
C LYS A 50 8.28 -11.10 20.61
N ASN A 51 9.53 -10.74 20.24
CA ASN A 51 10.40 -11.65 19.51
C ASN A 51 11.07 -12.63 20.48
N CYS A 52 11.94 -13.51 19.95
CA CYS A 52 12.62 -14.52 20.76
C CYS A 52 13.59 -13.92 21.80
N MET A 53 13.94 -12.65 21.66
CA MET A 53 14.81 -11.94 22.60
C MET A 53 14.01 -11.15 23.64
N GLY A 54 12.67 -11.27 23.66
CA GLY A 54 11.80 -10.58 24.59
C GLY A 54 11.55 -9.12 24.27
N MET A 55 11.92 -8.65 23.08
CA MET A 55 11.70 -7.27 22.65
C MET A 55 10.33 -7.11 21.98
N ASP A 56 9.67 -5.99 22.25
CA ASP A 56 8.40 -5.67 21.63
C ASP A 56 8.56 -5.47 20.14
N VAL A 57 7.64 -6.05 19.36
CA VAL A 57 7.64 -5.97 17.91
C VAL A 57 6.36 -5.28 17.46
N TYR A 58 6.51 -4.28 16.58
CA TYR A 58 5.41 -3.54 15.97
C TYR A 58 5.50 -3.66 14.46
N ARG A 59 4.35 -3.74 13.79
CA ARG A 59 4.29 -3.60 12.33
C ARG A 59 3.85 -2.19 12.00
N GLY A 60 4.41 -1.66 10.90
CA GLY A 60 3.99 -0.36 10.38
C GLY A 60 2.68 -0.44 9.62
N ASP A 61 2.28 0.69 9.03
CA ASP A 61 1.07 0.76 8.22
C ASP A 61 1.20 -0.11 6.97
N GLU A 62 0.14 -0.81 6.61
CA GLU A 62 0.07 -1.60 5.38
C GLU A 62 -1.15 -1.19 4.58
N LEU A 63 -0.97 -1.05 3.27
CA LEU A 63 -2.06 -0.73 2.37
C LEU A 63 -2.06 -1.71 1.20
N PHE A 64 -3.22 -2.32 0.98
CA PHE A 64 -3.47 -3.19 -0.17
C PHE A 64 -4.52 -2.52 -1.04
N LEU A 65 -4.15 -2.19 -2.27
CA LEU A 65 -5.06 -1.61 -3.25
C LEU A 65 -5.29 -2.59 -4.38
N THR A 66 -6.55 -2.75 -4.77
CA THR A 66 -6.90 -3.49 -5.99
C THR A 66 -7.57 -2.52 -6.94
N LEU A 67 -6.94 -2.29 -8.08
CA LEU A 67 -7.41 -1.36 -9.10
C LEU A 67 -8.04 -2.14 -10.24
N TYR A 68 -9.30 -1.85 -10.53
CA TYR A 68 -10.01 -2.42 -11.67
C TYR A 68 -9.94 -1.43 -12.82
N CYS A 69 -9.29 -1.81 -13.91
CA CYS A 69 -8.90 -0.88 -14.96
C CYS A 69 -9.40 -1.33 -16.32
N GLU A 70 -9.54 -0.35 -17.22
CA GLU A 70 -9.76 -0.57 -18.65
C GLU A 70 -8.64 0.10 -19.42
N GLU A 71 -8.34 -0.39 -20.59
CA GLU A 71 -7.36 0.23 -21.48
C GLU A 71 -7.87 1.61 -21.93
N LYS A 72 -6.93 2.55 -22.00
CA LYS A 72 -7.24 3.88 -22.53
C LYS A 72 -7.35 3.85 -24.03
#